data_6565b9ab35bb1931c065f6ef8337837f
#
_entry.id   6565b9ab35bb1931c065f6ef8337837f
#
_cell.length_a   1.000
_cell.length_b   1.000
_cell.length_c   1.000
_cell.angle_alpha   90.00
_cell.angle_beta   90.00
_cell.angle_gamma   90.00
#
_symmetry.space_group_name_H-M   'P 1'
#
loop_
_entity.id
_entity.type
_entity.pdbx_description
1 polymer ?
#
loop_
_entity_poly.entity_id
_entity_poly.type
_entity_poly.pdbx_seq_one_letter_code
_entity_poly.pdbx_strand_id
1 'polypeptide(L)'
;MNKSEIEAVWDRLSPAERKEIKKLLSTPVLPNLLRDSFPEQTAFIKHPNKMKALLGTRRVGKSFTAGIYLLLTALERAGTSSVYIGLTRDQAKRIMWNDVFKSLISKYKLDVKINETELTITLPNGSIIYVLGVDDSEAEKDKLLGKKYALCVIDEAASYSIDLQQLIYKVLKPACSDLGGTICLVGTPDDRKDTIFYELTRDLPVDPPQIVQRNGWEVFTWSTKNNPFMRDQWEATIRELKAANPQIEEEPFFQQHYLGRWVVDTSNKVYRYDGTRNGWDGNLPDYGWKPWQYVLGIDLGFNDATAFALLAYHENDPHTYIVKSDKWRGLTISQAADKMREWMADYPIGYWIVDGANKQAVEEIVRHHGLPLQAADKHDKVSFIRIMNSGFLSGKIKLYGLQCLPLVDEYDKTIWNRRAMERGIYKEDLSFHPDCADAALYAYRYCYSYASAPLRPDEIARSDLEREKEELNKRFARQQDERDYIMDGSEHLFT
;
A
#
# COMPACT_ATOMS: atom_id res chain seq x y z
N MET A 1 32.04 3.40 49.03
CA MET A 1 32.16 4.43 50.08
C MET A 1 31.00 4.28 51.02
N ASN A 2 31.28 4.25 52.30
CA ASN A 2 30.22 4.29 53.31
C ASN A 2 29.78 5.73 53.59
N LYS A 3 28.69 5.93 54.37
CA LYS A 3 28.09 7.26 54.59
C LYS A 3 29.06 8.25 55.24
N SER A 4 29.93 7.81 56.13
CA SER A 4 30.92 8.64 56.81
C SER A 4 32.08 9.10 55.88
N GLU A 5 32.47 8.27 54.91
CA GLU A 5 33.44 8.62 53.91
C GLU A 5 32.90 9.64 52.93
N ILE A 6 31.62 9.58 52.57
CA ILE A 6 30.94 10.59 51.71
C ILE A 6 30.83 11.92 52.45
N GLU A 7 30.44 11.92 53.73
CA GLU A 7 30.36 13.12 54.54
C GLU A 7 31.73 13.81 54.70
N ALA A 8 32.79 13.01 54.95
CA ALA A 8 34.17 13.56 55.05
C ALA A 8 34.70 14.15 53.72
N VAL A 9 34.32 13.57 52.58
CA VAL A 9 34.67 14.18 51.28
C VAL A 9 33.85 15.42 51.02
N TRP A 10 32.57 15.42 51.37
CA TRP A 10 31.68 16.58 51.21
C TRP A 10 32.18 17.78 51.98
N ASP A 11 32.66 17.60 53.20
CA ASP A 11 33.14 18.70 54.06
C ASP A 11 34.48 19.31 53.62
N ARG A 12 35.23 18.63 52.79
CA ARG A 12 36.48 19.13 52.15
C ARG A 12 36.26 19.98 50.92
N LEU A 13 35.05 19.94 50.32
CA LEU A 13 34.73 20.68 49.11
C LEU A 13 34.47 22.19 49.42
N SER A 14 34.93 23.03 48.55
CA SER A 14 34.62 24.48 48.57
C SER A 14 33.13 24.74 48.34
N PRO A 15 32.62 25.92 48.75
CA PRO A 15 31.21 26.27 48.48
C PRO A 15 30.84 26.24 46.98
N ALA A 16 31.79 26.55 46.09
CA ALA A 16 31.60 26.50 44.64
C ALA A 16 31.46 25.04 44.16
N GLU A 17 32.34 24.15 44.59
CA GLU A 17 32.30 22.73 44.25
C GLU A 17 31.05 22.05 44.83
N ARG A 18 30.66 22.37 46.07
CA ARG A 18 29.39 21.86 46.65
C ARG A 18 28.19 22.31 45.84
N LYS A 19 28.18 23.60 45.31
CA LYS A 19 27.11 24.11 44.48
C LYS A 19 27.07 23.41 43.14
N GLU A 20 28.23 23.08 42.54
CA GLU A 20 28.35 22.38 41.28
C GLU A 20 27.93 20.92 41.43
N ILE A 21 28.36 20.23 42.48
CA ILE A 21 27.93 18.86 42.79
C ILE A 21 26.43 18.82 43.08
N LYS A 22 25.89 19.76 43.85
CA LYS A 22 24.43 19.85 44.05
C LYS A 22 23.68 20.06 42.75
N LYS A 23 24.21 20.87 41.84
CA LYS A 23 23.68 21.08 40.51
C LYS A 23 23.73 19.78 39.70
N LEU A 24 24.85 19.04 39.71
CA LEU A 24 25.00 17.76 39.06
C LEU A 24 24.04 16.71 39.64
N LEU A 25 23.92 16.63 40.96
CA LEU A 25 23.01 15.70 41.66
C LEU A 25 21.53 16.07 41.50
N SER A 26 21.21 17.35 41.26
CA SER A 26 19.86 17.82 40.95
C SER A 26 19.49 17.70 39.49
N THR A 27 20.47 17.45 38.61
CA THR A 27 20.21 17.16 37.21
C THR A 27 19.53 15.77 37.13
N PRO A 28 18.29 15.68 36.64
CA PRO A 28 17.63 14.39 36.54
C PRO A 28 18.51 13.44 35.70
N VAL A 29 18.90 12.32 36.29
CA VAL A 29 19.55 11.25 35.53
C VAL A 29 18.50 10.74 34.54
N LEU A 30 18.66 11.07 33.26
CA LEU A 30 17.76 10.60 32.22
C LEU A 30 17.80 9.06 32.21
N PRO A 31 16.65 8.40 32.23
CA PRO A 31 16.60 6.95 32.18
C PRO A 31 17.23 6.47 30.87
N ASN A 32 18.06 5.43 30.96
CA ASN A 32 18.67 4.84 29.76
C ASN A 32 17.65 4.00 29.01
N LEU A 33 16.81 4.67 28.22
CA LEU A 33 15.77 4.02 27.40
C LEU A 33 16.35 3.09 26.32
N LEU A 34 17.62 3.31 25.92
CA LEU A 34 18.30 2.47 24.94
C LEU A 34 18.80 1.14 25.52
N ARG A 35 18.75 0.94 26.84
CA ARG A 35 19.16 -0.31 27.49
C ARG A 35 18.42 -1.53 26.93
N ASP A 36 17.15 -1.34 26.53
CA ASP A 36 16.30 -2.40 26.02
C ASP A 36 16.23 -2.42 24.50
N SER A 37 17.09 -1.63 23.84
CA SER A 37 17.20 -1.61 22.38
C SER A 37 18.34 -2.51 21.92
N PHE A 38 18.12 -3.26 20.87
CA PHE A 38 19.17 -4.02 20.21
C PHE A 38 19.94 -3.12 19.21
N PRO A 39 21.09 -3.57 18.66
CA PRO A 39 22.01 -2.72 17.90
C PRO A 39 21.36 -1.96 16.73
N GLU A 40 20.49 -2.61 15.94
CA GLU A 40 19.84 -2.00 14.78
C GLU A 40 18.87 -0.88 15.21
N GLN A 41 18.10 -1.07 16.28
CA GLN A 41 17.23 -0.02 16.83
C GLN A 41 18.04 1.17 17.32
N THR A 42 19.14 0.89 18.03
CA THR A 42 20.05 1.93 18.53
C THR A 42 20.68 2.70 17.38
N ALA A 43 21.12 2.01 16.31
CA ALA A 43 21.68 2.63 15.12
C ALA A 43 20.66 3.55 14.43
N PHE A 44 19.41 3.10 14.27
CA PHE A 44 18.33 3.90 13.70
C PHE A 44 18.04 5.17 14.52
N ILE A 45 17.91 5.04 15.85
CA ILE A 45 17.61 6.16 16.74
C ILE A 45 18.76 7.19 16.71
N LYS A 46 20.00 6.76 16.85
CA LYS A 46 21.19 7.64 16.97
C LYS A 46 21.69 8.19 15.64
N HIS A 47 21.23 7.68 14.50
CA HIS A 47 21.72 8.14 13.20
C HIS A 47 21.43 9.63 12.99
N PRO A 48 22.39 10.45 12.52
CA PRO A 48 22.25 11.90 12.45
C PRO A 48 21.31 12.40 11.33
N ASN A 49 21.03 11.58 10.30
CA ASN A 49 20.15 11.98 9.20
C ASN A 49 18.76 12.36 9.72
N LYS A 50 18.21 13.46 9.15
CA LYS A 50 16.89 14.01 9.53
C LYS A 50 15.71 13.38 8.77
N MET A 51 15.99 12.63 7.74
CA MET A 51 15.02 11.89 6.97
C MET A 51 15.38 10.40 7.04
N LYS A 52 14.58 9.61 7.75
CA LYS A 52 14.87 8.19 7.99
C LYS A 52 13.69 7.32 7.58
N ALA A 53 13.97 6.16 7.01
CA ALA A 53 12.97 5.14 6.75
C ALA A 53 13.40 3.80 7.35
N LEU A 54 12.45 3.04 7.89
CA LEU A 54 12.68 1.72 8.45
C LEU A 54 11.73 0.72 7.79
N LEU A 55 12.30 -0.20 7.03
CA LEU A 55 11.63 -1.39 6.54
C LEU A 55 11.92 -2.56 7.46
N GLY A 56 10.89 -3.18 8.00
CA GLY A 56 11.07 -4.35 8.86
C GLY A 56 9.91 -5.34 8.76
N THR A 57 10.18 -6.60 9.07
CA THR A 57 9.17 -7.65 9.15
C THR A 57 8.16 -7.40 10.28
N ARG A 58 7.09 -8.17 10.30
CA ARG A 58 6.14 -8.14 11.41
C ARG A 58 6.82 -8.59 12.71
N ARG A 59 6.47 -7.97 13.86
CA ARG A 59 7.04 -8.27 15.20
C ARG A 59 8.52 -7.91 15.39
N VAL A 60 9.13 -7.20 14.45
CA VAL A 60 10.55 -6.80 14.54
C VAL A 60 10.83 -5.70 15.61
N GLY A 61 9.78 -5.11 16.18
CA GLY A 61 9.91 -4.07 17.22
C GLY A 61 9.86 -2.62 16.68
N LYS A 62 9.30 -2.39 15.49
CA LYS A 62 9.19 -1.06 14.86
C LYS A 62 8.51 -0.02 15.75
N SER A 63 7.30 -0.30 16.21
CA SER A 63 6.52 0.62 17.05
C SER A 63 7.19 0.85 18.40
N PHE A 64 7.86 -0.16 18.96
CA PHE A 64 8.66 -0.02 20.18
C PHE A 64 9.86 0.91 19.97
N THR A 65 10.57 0.77 18.82
CA THR A 65 11.66 1.70 18.42
C THR A 65 11.15 3.14 18.32
N ALA A 66 9.98 3.32 17.67
CA ALA A 66 9.33 4.62 17.54
C ALA A 66 9.00 5.24 18.91
N GLY A 67 8.45 4.45 19.84
CA GLY A 67 8.12 4.91 21.19
C GLY A 67 9.34 5.31 22.01
N ILE A 68 10.42 4.50 21.98
CA ILE A 68 11.70 4.86 22.61
C ILE A 68 12.25 6.16 21.99
N TYR A 69 12.25 6.30 20.67
CA TYR A 69 12.80 7.47 20.02
C TYR A 69 12.02 8.74 20.36
N LEU A 70 10.69 8.67 20.41
CA LEU A 70 9.84 9.78 20.82
C LEU A 70 10.08 10.20 22.27
N LEU A 71 10.12 9.25 23.20
CA LEU A 71 10.39 9.53 24.61
C LEU A 71 11.79 10.08 24.83
N LEU A 72 12.81 9.48 24.18
CA LEU A 72 14.19 9.95 24.27
C LEU A 72 14.32 11.39 23.75
N THR A 73 13.75 11.68 22.59
CA THR A 73 13.75 13.03 22.02
C THR A 73 13.07 14.04 22.95
N ALA A 74 11.93 13.68 23.54
CA ALA A 74 11.21 14.55 24.45
C ALA A 74 11.96 14.77 25.79
N LEU A 75 12.71 13.79 26.27
CA LEU A 75 13.54 13.91 27.47
C LEU A 75 14.77 14.79 27.21
N GLU A 76 15.43 14.61 26.07
CA GLU A 76 16.68 15.33 25.73
C GLU A 76 16.44 16.77 25.27
N ARG A 77 15.29 17.08 24.68
CA ARG A 77 14.99 18.38 24.07
C ARG A 77 13.83 19.08 24.79
N ALA A 78 14.14 19.81 25.84
CA ALA A 78 13.15 20.51 26.65
C ALA A 78 12.28 21.49 25.85
N GLY A 79 10.98 21.57 26.18
CA GLY A 79 10.02 22.50 25.58
C GLY A 79 9.67 22.22 24.12
N THR A 80 9.98 21.02 23.59
CA THR A 80 9.70 20.66 22.20
C THR A 80 8.47 19.77 22.07
N SER A 81 7.90 19.73 20.85
CA SER A 81 6.85 18.79 20.51
C SER A 81 7.38 17.69 19.61
N SER A 82 6.84 16.50 19.78
CA SER A 82 7.04 15.35 18.89
C SER A 82 5.70 14.70 18.58
N VAL A 83 5.59 13.99 17.45
CA VAL A 83 4.34 13.38 17.03
C VAL A 83 4.54 11.96 16.51
N TYR A 84 3.68 11.05 16.96
CA TYR A 84 3.45 9.75 16.34
C TYR A 84 2.19 9.84 15.49
N ILE A 85 2.29 9.38 14.25
CA ILE A 85 1.22 9.37 13.26
C ILE A 85 0.96 7.93 12.86
N GLY A 86 -0.21 7.41 13.22
CA GLY A 86 -0.73 6.11 12.77
C GLY A 86 -1.76 6.28 11.65
N LEU A 87 -2.20 5.19 11.07
CA LEU A 87 -3.27 5.20 10.06
C LEU A 87 -4.53 5.84 10.62
N THR A 88 -5.11 5.23 11.64
CA THR A 88 -6.30 5.74 12.31
C THR A 88 -6.01 6.08 13.76
N ARG A 89 -6.80 6.98 14.34
CA ARG A 89 -6.68 7.35 15.73
C ARG A 89 -6.85 6.15 16.67
N ASP A 90 -7.81 5.27 16.39
CA ASP A 90 -8.06 4.08 17.20
C ASP A 90 -6.91 3.07 17.13
N GLN A 91 -6.31 2.90 15.96
CA GLN A 91 -5.13 2.05 15.80
C GLN A 91 -3.93 2.64 16.53
N ALA A 92 -3.66 3.94 16.38
CA ALA A 92 -2.59 4.64 17.08
C ALA A 92 -2.76 4.56 18.61
N LYS A 93 -4.00 4.70 19.12
CA LYS A 93 -4.33 4.54 20.53
C LYS A 93 -4.05 3.11 21.01
N ARG A 94 -4.48 2.11 20.26
CA ARG A 94 -4.25 0.71 20.65
C ARG A 94 -2.77 0.37 20.68
N ILE A 95 -2.03 0.62 19.59
CA ILE A 95 -0.64 0.18 19.41
C ILE A 95 0.32 1.08 20.20
N MET A 96 0.37 2.37 19.85
CA MET A 96 1.40 3.25 20.43
C MET A 96 1.05 3.68 21.84
N TRP A 97 -0.19 4.07 22.08
CA TRP A 97 -0.59 4.58 23.39
C TRP A 97 -0.67 3.51 24.45
N ASN A 98 -1.48 2.46 24.23
CA ASN A 98 -1.71 1.43 25.23
C ASN A 98 -0.55 0.44 25.36
N ASP A 99 -0.07 -0.11 24.23
CA ASP A 99 0.90 -1.20 24.28
C ASP A 99 2.34 -0.70 24.46
N VAL A 100 2.70 0.45 23.88
CA VAL A 100 4.07 0.96 23.91
C VAL A 100 4.27 2.00 25.01
N PHE A 101 3.59 3.18 24.92
CA PHE A 101 3.87 4.25 25.86
C PHE A 101 3.53 3.91 27.31
N LYS A 102 2.37 3.33 27.59
CA LYS A 102 2.03 2.94 28.97
C LYS A 102 3.02 1.94 29.55
N SER A 103 3.48 1.00 28.73
CA SER A 103 4.50 0.02 29.14
C SER A 103 5.84 0.70 29.43
N LEU A 104 6.34 1.56 28.54
CA LEU A 104 7.61 2.28 28.72
C LEU A 104 7.57 3.23 29.92
N ILE A 105 6.48 4.03 30.05
CA ILE A 105 6.30 4.95 31.17
C ILE A 105 6.32 4.20 32.50
N SER A 106 5.59 3.10 32.60
CA SER A 106 5.56 2.26 33.81
C SER A 106 6.92 1.61 34.07
N LYS A 107 7.56 1.01 33.08
CA LYS A 107 8.85 0.32 33.21
C LYS A 107 9.96 1.25 33.68
N TYR A 108 10.04 2.44 33.10
CA TYR A 108 11.09 3.43 33.43
C TYR A 108 10.67 4.41 34.53
N LYS A 109 9.44 4.26 35.05
CA LYS A 109 8.87 5.16 36.08
C LYS A 109 9.00 6.63 35.71
N LEU A 110 8.64 6.95 34.46
CA LEU A 110 8.73 8.30 33.94
C LEU A 110 7.68 9.19 34.61
N ASP A 111 8.13 10.33 35.13
CA ASP A 111 7.23 11.39 35.62
C ASP A 111 6.64 12.13 34.41
N VAL A 112 5.37 11.89 34.09
CA VAL A 112 4.68 12.47 32.94
C VAL A 112 3.21 12.74 33.25
N LYS A 113 2.65 13.76 32.63
CA LYS A 113 1.20 14.00 32.62
C LYS A 113 0.58 13.41 31.38
N ILE A 114 -0.41 12.56 31.54
CA ILE A 114 -1.11 11.86 30.48
C ILE A 114 -2.50 12.46 30.28
N ASN A 115 -2.87 12.78 29.04
CA ASN A 115 -4.22 13.14 28.64
C ASN A 115 -4.77 12.07 27.69
N GLU A 116 -5.67 11.22 28.21
CA GLU A 116 -6.28 10.09 27.48
C GLU A 116 -7.24 10.54 26.36
N THR A 117 -7.82 11.73 26.49
CA THR A 117 -8.77 12.27 25.50
C THR A 117 -8.03 12.81 24.29
N GLU A 118 -6.99 13.63 24.54
CA GLU A 118 -6.20 14.25 23.47
C GLU A 118 -5.04 13.35 23.00
N LEU A 119 -4.80 12.23 23.66
CA LEU A 119 -3.66 11.35 23.43
C LEU A 119 -2.33 12.10 23.45
N THR A 120 -2.09 12.82 24.54
CA THR A 120 -0.86 13.59 24.72
C THR A 120 -0.13 13.22 26.00
N ILE A 121 1.21 13.21 25.93
CA ILE A 121 2.11 12.97 27.05
C ILE A 121 2.94 14.24 27.25
N THR A 122 2.83 14.85 28.42
CA THR A 122 3.61 16.04 28.77
C THR A 122 4.66 15.67 29.80
N LEU A 123 5.92 15.98 29.50
CA LEU A 123 7.07 15.76 30.38
C LEU A 123 7.31 16.95 31.29
N PRO A 124 7.99 16.81 32.45
CA PRO A 124 8.30 17.88 33.38
C PRO A 124 9.16 19.00 32.76
N ASN A 125 9.96 18.70 31.73
CA ASN A 125 10.77 19.67 30.99
C ASN A 125 9.95 20.50 29.98
N GLY A 126 8.62 20.37 29.95
CA GLY A 126 7.71 21.07 29.08
C GLY A 126 7.56 20.46 27.67
N SER A 127 8.22 19.35 27.38
CA SER A 127 8.07 18.69 26.09
C SER A 127 6.76 17.92 26.01
N ILE A 128 6.18 17.83 24.81
CA ILE A 128 4.88 17.19 24.55
C ILE A 128 5.02 16.15 23.43
N ILE A 129 4.47 14.97 23.63
CA ILE A 129 4.31 13.95 22.58
C ILE A 129 2.83 13.84 22.24
N TYR A 130 2.50 13.94 20.94
CA TYR A 130 1.16 13.77 20.38
C TYR A 130 1.04 12.41 19.72
N VAL A 131 -0.14 11.78 19.82
CA VAL A 131 -0.48 10.57 19.09
C VAL A 131 -1.73 10.83 18.24
N LEU A 132 -1.60 10.74 16.93
CA LEU A 132 -2.63 11.09 15.95
C LEU A 132 -2.86 9.94 14.94
N GLY A 133 -4.01 9.96 14.27
CA GLY A 133 -4.31 9.12 13.11
C GLY A 133 -4.84 10.00 11.98
N VAL A 134 -4.32 9.88 10.76
CA VAL A 134 -4.57 10.89 9.71
C VAL A 134 -5.28 10.36 8.46
N ASP A 135 -5.48 9.05 8.34
CA ASP A 135 -6.05 8.46 7.12
C ASP A 135 -7.57 8.64 7.01
N ASP A 136 -8.26 8.79 8.15
CA ASP A 136 -9.72 8.81 8.22
C ASP A 136 -10.32 10.22 8.32
N SER A 137 -9.51 11.26 8.61
CA SER A 137 -10.07 12.53 9.07
C SER A 137 -9.20 13.74 8.73
N GLU A 138 -9.76 14.68 7.97
CA GLU A 138 -9.13 15.98 7.74
C GLU A 138 -8.92 16.75 9.06
N ALA A 139 -9.84 16.64 10.02
CA ALA A 139 -9.69 17.28 11.32
C ALA A 139 -8.47 16.78 12.12
N GLU A 140 -8.08 15.52 11.96
CA GLU A 140 -6.86 14.98 12.57
C GLU A 140 -5.60 15.50 11.85
N LYS A 141 -5.66 15.66 10.52
CA LYS A 141 -4.56 16.28 9.74
C LYS A 141 -4.35 17.75 10.14
N ASP A 142 -5.43 18.50 10.37
CA ASP A 142 -5.36 19.89 10.79
C ASP A 142 -4.65 20.07 12.15
N LYS A 143 -4.69 19.07 13.03
CA LYS A 143 -3.96 19.08 14.30
C LYS A 143 -2.43 19.09 14.12
N LEU A 144 -1.92 18.70 12.96
CA LEU A 144 -0.50 18.77 12.63
C LEU A 144 -0.04 20.19 12.29
N LEU A 145 -0.96 21.03 11.82
CA LEU A 145 -0.65 22.38 11.37
C LEU A 145 -0.33 23.31 12.54
N GLY A 146 0.52 24.31 12.30
CA GLY A 146 0.86 25.37 13.26
C GLY A 146 1.75 24.93 14.43
N LYS A 147 2.25 23.69 14.45
CA LYS A 147 3.16 23.19 15.48
C LYS A 147 4.58 23.05 14.96
N LYS A 148 5.55 23.07 15.89
CA LYS A 148 6.96 22.84 15.59
C LYS A 148 7.37 21.51 16.19
N TYR A 149 7.90 20.61 15.34
CA TYR A 149 8.24 19.26 15.77
C TYR A 149 9.74 19.00 15.81
N ALA A 150 10.19 18.39 16.91
CA ALA A 150 11.54 17.84 17.03
C ALA A 150 11.67 16.46 16.40
N LEU A 151 10.57 15.67 16.40
CA LEU A 151 10.50 14.36 15.80
C LEU A 151 9.07 14.06 15.32
N CYS A 152 8.95 13.62 14.09
CA CYS A 152 7.72 13.07 13.52
C CYS A 152 7.98 11.61 13.14
N VAL A 153 7.16 10.69 13.63
CA VAL A 153 7.21 9.27 13.25
C VAL A 153 5.90 8.89 12.60
N ILE A 154 5.95 8.43 11.36
CA ILE A 154 4.82 7.90 10.60
C ILE A 154 4.96 6.38 10.59
N ASP A 155 4.06 5.69 11.28
CA ASP A 155 4.05 4.22 11.36
C ASP A 155 3.09 3.62 10.32
N GLU A 156 3.33 2.38 9.92
CA GLU A 156 2.64 1.67 8.84
C GLU A 156 2.67 2.43 7.51
N ALA A 157 3.82 3.03 7.19
CA ALA A 157 4.01 3.95 6.06
C ALA A 157 3.70 3.35 4.67
N ALA A 158 3.60 2.03 4.56
CA ALA A 158 3.20 1.34 3.33
C ALA A 158 1.70 1.39 3.05
N SER A 159 0.85 1.59 4.07
CA SER A 159 -0.60 1.29 4.00
C SER A 159 -1.50 2.53 3.96
N TYR A 160 -0.93 3.74 3.91
CA TYR A 160 -1.74 4.98 3.86
C TYR A 160 -2.50 5.14 2.55
N SER A 161 -3.77 5.53 2.62
CA SER A 161 -4.57 5.91 1.46
C SER A 161 -4.28 7.34 0.98
N ILE A 162 -3.79 8.21 1.88
CA ILE A 162 -3.41 9.58 1.56
C ILE A 162 -2.03 9.66 0.90
N ASP A 163 -1.79 10.74 0.17
CA ASP A 163 -0.47 11.05 -0.38
C ASP A 163 0.50 11.46 0.73
N LEU A 164 1.27 10.49 1.23
CA LEU A 164 2.30 10.72 2.25
C LEU A 164 3.38 11.68 1.78
N GLN A 165 3.67 11.76 0.49
CA GLN A 165 4.68 12.68 -0.03
C GLN A 165 4.23 14.13 0.18
N GLN A 166 2.95 14.43 -0.07
CA GLN A 166 2.40 15.75 0.24
C GLN A 166 2.41 16.05 1.74
N LEU A 167 1.97 15.11 2.57
CA LEU A 167 2.00 15.27 4.02
C LEU A 167 3.42 15.58 4.53
N ILE A 168 4.41 14.82 4.08
CA ILE A 168 5.81 14.99 4.48
C ILE A 168 6.35 16.35 4.02
N TYR A 169 6.27 16.67 2.74
CA TYR A 169 6.96 17.83 2.18
C TYR A 169 6.20 19.14 2.36
N LYS A 170 4.87 19.13 2.37
CA LYS A 170 4.06 20.36 2.53
C LYS A 170 3.72 20.69 3.99
N VAL A 171 3.65 19.67 4.88
CA VAL A 171 3.21 19.86 6.27
C VAL A 171 4.36 19.61 7.26
N LEU A 172 4.90 18.38 7.28
CA LEU A 172 5.83 17.99 8.34
C LEU A 172 7.22 18.59 8.18
N LYS A 173 7.75 18.67 6.96
CA LYS A 173 9.09 19.22 6.72
C LYS A 173 9.19 20.70 7.12
N PRO A 174 8.24 21.58 6.76
CA PRO A 174 8.19 22.95 7.31
C PRO A 174 8.07 22.97 8.82
N ALA A 175 7.20 22.15 9.41
CA ALA A 175 6.99 22.08 10.86
C ALA A 175 8.24 21.60 11.64
N CYS A 176 9.12 20.83 11.01
CA CYS A 176 10.40 20.40 11.58
C CYS A 176 11.54 21.40 11.39
N SER A 177 11.42 22.36 10.48
CA SER A 177 12.54 23.23 10.07
C SER A 177 13.10 24.06 11.22
N ASP A 178 12.24 24.68 12.04
CA ASP A 178 12.64 25.57 13.13
C ASP A 178 13.45 24.86 14.22
N LEU A 179 13.18 23.59 14.44
CA LEU A 179 13.84 22.79 15.47
C LEU A 179 14.92 21.86 14.90
N GLY A 180 15.19 21.90 13.60
CA GLY A 180 16.03 20.88 12.95
C GLY A 180 15.53 19.48 13.25
N GLY A 181 14.21 19.30 13.18
CA GLY A 181 13.51 18.07 13.55
C GLY A 181 13.79 16.92 12.58
N THR A 182 13.41 15.73 13.00
CA THR A 182 13.60 14.49 12.23
C THR A 182 12.24 13.94 11.79
N ILE A 183 12.16 13.42 10.58
CA ILE A 183 10.99 12.70 10.05
C ILE A 183 11.38 11.24 9.82
N CYS A 184 10.61 10.33 10.37
CA CYS A 184 10.81 8.89 10.26
C CYS A 184 9.57 8.23 9.62
N LEU A 185 9.80 7.42 8.59
CA LEU A 185 8.83 6.48 8.06
C LEU A 185 9.14 5.08 8.60
N VAL A 186 8.13 4.39 9.07
CA VAL A 186 8.30 3.04 9.63
C VAL A 186 7.21 2.15 9.02
N GLY A 187 7.57 0.97 8.54
CA GLY A 187 6.57 0.10 7.91
C GLY A 187 7.03 -1.33 7.65
N THR A 188 6.08 -2.13 7.22
CA THR A 188 6.23 -3.47 6.64
C THR A 188 5.77 -3.38 5.18
N PRO A 189 6.28 -4.19 4.24
CA PRO A 189 5.75 -4.21 2.87
C PRO A 189 4.24 -4.48 2.84
N ASP A 190 3.56 -3.83 1.90
CA ASP A 190 2.13 -3.98 1.64
C ASP A 190 1.92 -4.11 0.12
N ASP A 191 0.68 -4.23 -0.34
CA ASP A 191 0.35 -4.37 -1.77
C ASP A 191 0.53 -3.06 -2.55
N ARG A 192 0.61 -1.92 -1.87
CA ARG A 192 0.70 -0.59 -2.46
C ARG A 192 2.11 -0.25 -2.92
N LYS A 193 2.26 -0.04 -4.24
CA LYS A 193 3.51 0.38 -4.88
C LYS A 193 3.58 1.86 -5.24
N ASP A 194 2.55 2.64 -4.92
CA ASP A 194 2.41 4.07 -5.22
C ASP A 194 2.86 4.99 -4.09
N THR A 195 3.49 4.45 -3.04
CA THR A 195 3.89 5.22 -1.86
C THR A 195 5.36 5.60 -1.89
N ILE A 196 5.70 6.76 -1.30
CA ILE A 196 7.10 7.15 -1.08
C ILE A 196 7.88 6.07 -0.30
N PHE A 197 7.22 5.34 0.59
CA PHE A 197 7.84 4.29 1.37
C PHE A 197 8.26 3.10 0.48
N TYR A 198 7.43 2.73 -0.49
CA TYR A 198 7.80 1.74 -1.52
C TYR A 198 9.03 2.19 -2.32
N GLU A 199 9.02 3.42 -2.84
CA GLU A 199 10.14 3.95 -3.62
C GLU A 199 11.46 3.94 -2.86
N LEU A 200 11.42 4.19 -1.55
CA LEU A 200 12.61 4.18 -0.70
C LEU A 200 13.09 2.76 -0.36
N THR A 201 12.19 1.79 -0.27
CA THR A 201 12.50 0.48 0.33
C THR A 201 12.39 -0.70 -0.63
N ARG A 202 11.84 -0.49 -1.84
CA ARG A 202 11.81 -1.54 -2.87
C ARG A 202 13.20 -2.12 -3.12
N ASP A 203 13.28 -3.39 -3.39
CA ASP A 203 14.50 -4.15 -3.70
C ASP A 203 15.54 -4.22 -2.55
N LEU A 204 15.18 -3.76 -1.34
CA LEU A 204 16.05 -3.89 -0.18
C LEU A 204 15.72 -5.15 0.61
N PRO A 205 16.70 -6.03 0.86
CA PRO A 205 16.48 -7.13 1.78
C PRO A 205 16.44 -6.64 3.23
N VAL A 206 15.71 -7.37 4.08
CA VAL A 206 15.68 -7.14 5.53
C VAL A 206 16.62 -8.07 6.29
N ASP A 207 17.17 -9.06 5.62
CA ASP A 207 18.13 -10.02 6.13
C ASP A 207 19.19 -10.29 5.03
N PRO A 208 20.47 -9.93 5.24
CA PRO A 208 21.02 -9.24 6.42
C PRO A 208 20.55 -7.77 6.55
N PRO A 209 20.59 -7.19 7.78
CA PRO A 209 20.27 -5.79 8.02
C PRO A 209 21.12 -4.85 7.16
N GLN A 210 20.51 -3.77 6.68
CA GLN A 210 21.19 -2.79 5.84
C GLN A 210 20.92 -1.36 6.28
N ILE A 211 21.85 -0.47 5.93
CA ILE A 211 21.70 0.98 6.02
C ILE A 211 22.10 1.52 4.65
N VAL A 212 21.15 2.14 3.95
CA VAL A 212 21.33 2.61 2.56
C VAL A 212 20.78 4.01 2.42
N GLN A 213 21.52 4.88 1.71
CA GLN A 213 21.01 6.22 1.38
C GLN A 213 20.26 6.20 0.04
N ARG A 214 19.01 6.69 0.04
CA ARG A 214 18.18 6.85 -1.16
C ARG A 214 17.42 8.18 -1.12
N ASN A 215 17.50 8.97 -2.17
CA ASN A 215 16.76 10.23 -2.34
C ASN A 215 16.83 11.18 -1.12
N GLY A 216 17.99 11.24 -0.44
CA GLY A 216 18.20 12.04 0.76
C GLY A 216 17.68 11.42 2.07
N TRP A 217 17.11 10.24 2.00
CA TRP A 217 16.70 9.44 3.16
C TRP A 217 17.76 8.42 3.53
N GLU A 218 17.90 8.17 4.82
CA GLU A 218 18.64 7.01 5.32
C GLU A 218 17.66 5.87 5.58
N VAL A 219 17.80 4.79 4.84
CA VAL A 219 16.90 3.64 4.88
C VAL A 219 17.57 2.52 5.66
N PHE A 220 16.88 2.07 6.69
CA PHE A 220 17.29 0.97 7.55
C PHE A 220 16.41 -0.24 7.28
N THR A 221 17.02 -1.42 7.27
CA THR A 221 16.29 -2.67 7.15
C THR A 221 16.74 -3.66 8.23
N TRP A 222 15.80 -4.38 8.83
CA TRP A 222 16.09 -5.55 9.66
C TRP A 222 14.87 -6.47 9.80
N SER A 223 15.12 -7.73 10.11
CA SER A 223 14.11 -8.75 10.29
C SER A 223 13.92 -9.13 11.76
N THR A 224 12.87 -9.90 12.07
CA THR A 224 12.62 -10.41 13.41
C THR A 224 13.74 -11.32 13.92
N LYS A 225 14.57 -11.90 13.06
CA LYS A 225 15.79 -12.63 13.45
C LYS A 225 16.78 -11.76 14.22
N ASN A 226 16.81 -10.46 13.97
CA ASN A 226 17.68 -9.51 14.65
C ASN A 226 17.14 -9.11 16.03
N ASN A 227 15.83 -9.34 16.28
CA ASN A 227 15.22 -9.01 17.56
C ASN A 227 15.49 -10.13 18.60
N PRO A 228 16.38 -9.92 19.57
CA PRO A 228 16.74 -10.96 20.54
C PRO A 228 15.58 -11.38 21.44
N PHE A 229 14.56 -10.54 21.59
CA PHE A 229 13.39 -10.80 22.43
C PHE A 229 12.32 -11.65 21.72
N MET A 230 12.38 -11.75 20.40
CA MET A 230 11.33 -12.41 19.61
C MET A 230 11.87 -13.54 18.71
N ARG A 231 13.18 -13.70 18.61
CA ARG A 231 13.84 -14.66 17.70
C ARG A 231 13.32 -16.09 17.86
N ASP A 232 13.38 -16.61 19.08
CA ASP A 232 13.03 -18.01 19.34
C ASP A 232 11.56 -18.31 19.05
N GLN A 233 10.67 -17.37 19.44
CA GLN A 233 9.24 -17.46 19.15
C GLN A 233 8.96 -17.33 17.64
N TRP A 234 9.68 -16.45 16.96
CA TRP A 234 9.59 -16.29 15.52
C TRP A 234 10.02 -17.57 14.78
N GLU A 235 11.13 -18.16 15.17
CA GLU A 235 11.62 -19.42 14.59
C GLU A 235 10.65 -20.58 14.83
N ALA A 236 10.04 -20.66 16.01
CA ALA A 236 8.99 -21.63 16.30
C ALA A 236 7.78 -21.44 15.39
N THR A 237 7.29 -20.20 15.25
CA THR A 237 6.17 -19.86 14.37
C THR A 237 6.46 -20.22 12.90
N ILE A 238 7.67 -19.94 12.41
CA ILE A 238 8.07 -20.32 11.05
C ILE A 238 8.04 -21.83 10.86
N ARG A 239 8.54 -22.61 11.83
CA ARG A 239 8.52 -24.07 11.76
C ARG A 239 7.09 -24.61 11.71
N GLU A 240 6.20 -24.07 12.54
CA GLU A 240 4.77 -24.45 12.54
C GLU A 240 4.10 -24.13 11.20
N LEU A 241 4.30 -22.93 10.66
CA LEU A 241 3.74 -22.54 9.37
C LEU A 241 4.23 -23.42 8.22
N LYS A 242 5.54 -23.76 8.20
CA LYS A 242 6.12 -24.65 7.19
C LYS A 242 5.64 -26.10 7.33
N ALA A 243 5.39 -26.54 8.55
CA ALA A 243 4.84 -27.88 8.80
C ALA A 243 3.38 -27.98 8.32
N ALA A 244 2.60 -26.91 8.50
CA ALA A 244 1.21 -26.84 8.03
C ALA A 244 1.09 -26.64 6.52
N ASN A 245 1.99 -25.85 5.91
CA ASN A 245 2.06 -25.62 4.47
C ASN A 245 3.53 -25.57 4.01
N PRO A 246 4.05 -26.64 3.38
CA PRO A 246 5.44 -26.66 2.89
C PRO A 246 5.78 -25.55 1.87
N GLN A 247 4.78 -25.01 1.16
CA GLN A 247 4.92 -23.96 0.17
C GLN A 247 4.62 -22.55 0.74
N ILE A 248 4.51 -22.41 2.05
CA ILE A 248 4.14 -21.14 2.73
C ILE A 248 5.07 -19.98 2.34
N GLU A 249 6.32 -20.25 2.00
CA GLU A 249 7.29 -19.24 1.59
C GLU A 249 6.96 -18.60 0.23
N GLU A 250 6.13 -19.23 -0.58
CA GLU A 250 5.64 -18.69 -1.86
C GLU A 250 4.41 -17.80 -1.67
N GLU A 251 3.74 -17.91 -0.52
CA GLU A 251 2.55 -17.13 -0.21
C GLU A 251 2.88 -15.63 -0.03
N PRO A 252 2.14 -14.72 -0.69
CA PRO A 252 2.42 -13.28 -0.64
C PRO A 252 2.47 -12.74 0.79
N PHE A 253 1.51 -13.12 1.64
CA PHE A 253 1.50 -12.64 3.04
C PHE A 253 2.74 -13.06 3.81
N PHE A 254 3.28 -14.27 3.54
CA PHE A 254 4.49 -14.74 4.19
C PHE A 254 5.70 -13.95 3.70
N GLN A 255 5.79 -13.72 2.40
CA GLN A 255 6.87 -12.92 1.82
C GLN A 255 6.87 -11.48 2.34
N GLN A 256 5.69 -10.84 2.45
CA GLN A 256 5.57 -9.48 2.99
C GLN A 256 5.89 -9.43 4.49
N HIS A 257 5.19 -10.23 5.30
CA HIS A 257 5.21 -10.09 6.76
C HIS A 257 6.38 -10.78 7.44
N TYR A 258 6.86 -11.91 6.89
CA TYR A 258 7.94 -12.70 7.49
C TYR A 258 9.28 -12.54 6.78
N LEU A 259 9.29 -12.30 5.47
CA LEU A 259 10.51 -12.10 4.70
C LEU A 259 10.79 -10.62 4.38
N GLY A 260 9.85 -9.71 4.62
CA GLY A 260 9.97 -8.28 4.36
C GLY A 260 10.12 -7.92 2.88
N ARG A 261 9.57 -8.75 1.99
CA ARG A 261 9.65 -8.57 0.54
C ARG A 261 8.43 -7.83 0.01
N TRP A 262 8.66 -6.94 -0.93
CA TRP A 262 7.59 -6.29 -1.69
C TRP A 262 7.05 -7.25 -2.76
N VAL A 263 6.00 -7.96 -2.41
CA VAL A 263 5.29 -8.87 -3.31
C VAL A 263 3.84 -8.40 -3.39
N VAL A 264 3.33 -8.26 -4.60
CA VAL A 264 1.91 -7.98 -4.78
C VAL A 264 1.16 -9.28 -4.65
N ASP A 265 0.19 -9.32 -3.77
CA ASP A 265 -0.79 -10.38 -3.76
C ASP A 265 -1.65 -10.27 -5.02
N THR A 266 -1.27 -11.02 -6.06
CA THR A 266 -2.02 -11.03 -7.32
C THR A 266 -3.43 -11.58 -7.17
N SER A 267 -3.76 -12.26 -6.06
CA SER A 267 -5.13 -12.73 -5.79
C SER A 267 -6.10 -11.55 -5.59
N ASN A 268 -5.59 -10.43 -5.09
CA ASN A 268 -6.36 -9.21 -4.86
C ASN A 268 -6.39 -8.25 -6.06
N LYS A 269 -5.60 -8.50 -7.12
CA LYS A 269 -5.63 -7.65 -8.32
C LYS A 269 -6.99 -7.74 -9.01
N VAL A 270 -7.53 -6.59 -9.39
CA VAL A 270 -8.75 -6.51 -10.20
C VAL A 270 -8.47 -7.06 -11.59
N TYR A 271 -7.36 -6.66 -12.21
CA TYR A 271 -6.97 -7.04 -13.58
C TYR A 271 -5.79 -7.99 -13.59
N ARG A 272 -5.88 -9.09 -14.37
CA ARG A 272 -4.89 -10.18 -14.48
C ARG A 272 -3.90 -9.98 -15.63
N TYR A 273 -3.60 -8.72 -15.94
CA TYR A 273 -2.60 -8.37 -16.94
C TYR A 273 -1.21 -8.87 -16.53
N ASP A 274 -0.48 -9.41 -17.48
CA ASP A 274 0.92 -9.83 -17.34
C ASP A 274 1.70 -9.42 -18.60
N GLY A 275 2.71 -8.55 -18.44
CA GLY A 275 3.47 -7.97 -19.55
C GLY A 275 4.15 -9.00 -20.45
N THR A 276 4.55 -10.16 -19.90
CA THR A 276 5.18 -11.24 -20.68
C THR A 276 4.18 -11.95 -21.57
N ARG A 277 2.99 -12.22 -21.06
CA ARG A 277 1.92 -12.93 -21.79
C ARG A 277 1.15 -12.02 -22.73
N ASN A 278 0.84 -10.83 -22.27
CA ASN A 278 -0.06 -9.88 -22.92
C ASN A 278 0.67 -8.78 -23.67
N GLY A 279 2.00 -8.68 -23.55
CA GLY A 279 2.81 -7.73 -24.28
C GLY A 279 2.72 -7.93 -25.80
N TRP A 280 2.75 -6.83 -26.53
CA TRP A 280 2.71 -6.78 -27.99
C TRP A 280 3.63 -5.68 -28.49
N ASP A 281 4.18 -5.85 -29.71
CA ASP A 281 5.18 -4.96 -30.31
C ASP A 281 4.61 -3.75 -31.06
N GLY A 282 3.29 -3.64 -31.14
CA GLY A 282 2.60 -2.55 -31.82
C GLY A 282 2.23 -2.83 -33.29
N ASN A 283 2.62 -3.98 -33.84
CA ASN A 283 2.35 -4.33 -35.24
C ASN A 283 1.11 -5.22 -35.36
N LEU A 284 0.03 -4.69 -35.94
CA LEU A 284 -1.17 -5.49 -36.20
C LEU A 284 -0.94 -6.42 -37.39
N PRO A 285 -1.39 -7.68 -37.34
CA PRO A 285 -1.35 -8.60 -38.49
C PRO A 285 -2.09 -8.03 -39.70
N ASP A 286 -1.58 -8.30 -40.91
CA ASP A 286 -2.23 -7.91 -42.15
C ASP A 286 -3.21 -9.02 -42.61
N TYR A 287 -4.50 -8.69 -42.67
CA TYR A 287 -5.56 -9.55 -43.19
C TYR A 287 -6.07 -9.13 -44.58
N GLY A 288 -5.26 -8.41 -45.35
CA GLY A 288 -5.53 -8.00 -46.71
C GLY A 288 -6.56 -6.88 -46.82
N TRP A 289 -7.66 -7.10 -47.61
CA TRP A 289 -8.63 -6.04 -47.90
C TRP A 289 -9.58 -5.67 -46.76
N LYS A 290 -9.67 -6.48 -45.69
CA LYS A 290 -10.50 -6.18 -44.54
C LYS A 290 -9.73 -5.30 -43.53
N PRO A 291 -10.23 -4.10 -43.21
CA PRO A 291 -9.55 -3.23 -42.23
C PRO A 291 -9.81 -3.66 -40.80
N TRP A 292 -8.86 -3.37 -39.92
CA TRP A 292 -9.05 -3.42 -38.49
C TRP A 292 -10.14 -2.46 -38.05
N GLN A 293 -10.93 -2.90 -37.06
CA GLN A 293 -11.94 -2.07 -36.42
C GLN A 293 -11.36 -1.48 -35.14
N TYR A 294 -11.54 -0.16 -34.97
CA TYR A 294 -11.05 0.55 -33.80
C TYR A 294 -12.19 1.04 -32.93
N VAL A 295 -12.07 0.83 -31.64
CA VAL A 295 -13.03 1.25 -30.59
C VAL A 295 -12.32 2.12 -29.60
N LEU A 296 -12.80 3.34 -29.37
CA LEU A 296 -12.31 4.26 -28.37
C LEU A 296 -13.21 4.20 -27.14
N GLY A 297 -12.67 3.75 -26.03
CA GLY A 297 -13.27 3.87 -24.70
C GLY A 297 -12.87 5.19 -24.06
N ILE A 298 -13.83 5.85 -23.44
CA ILE A 298 -13.67 7.19 -22.89
C ILE A 298 -14.26 7.23 -21.49
N ASP A 299 -13.46 7.68 -20.53
CA ASP A 299 -13.92 8.04 -19.20
C ASP A 299 -13.75 9.56 -19.02
N LEU A 300 -14.87 10.28 -18.82
CA LEU A 300 -14.90 11.75 -18.72
C LEU A 300 -14.92 12.16 -17.25
N GLY A 301 -13.77 12.53 -16.69
CA GLY A 301 -13.62 13.10 -15.35
C GLY A 301 -13.40 14.62 -15.39
N PHE A 302 -14.16 15.39 -14.58
CA PHE A 302 -13.95 16.85 -14.44
C PHE A 302 -13.07 17.19 -13.24
N ASN A 303 -13.29 16.53 -12.12
CA ASN A 303 -12.46 16.66 -10.92
C ASN A 303 -11.33 15.64 -10.91
N ASP A 304 -11.56 14.50 -11.58
CA ASP A 304 -10.60 13.43 -11.81
C ASP A 304 -9.93 13.54 -13.17
N ALA A 305 -9.29 12.50 -13.66
CA ALA A 305 -8.71 12.50 -14.98
C ALA A 305 -9.74 12.11 -16.05
N THR A 306 -9.67 12.75 -17.23
CA THR A 306 -10.29 12.23 -18.44
C THR A 306 -9.33 11.23 -19.06
N ALA A 307 -9.79 10.01 -19.32
CA ALA A 307 -8.97 8.92 -19.82
C ALA A 307 -9.53 8.32 -21.11
N PHE A 308 -8.62 7.91 -21.98
CA PHE A 308 -8.93 7.26 -23.24
C PHE A 308 -8.19 5.94 -23.36
N ALA A 309 -8.87 4.94 -23.93
CA ALA A 309 -8.27 3.67 -24.32
C ALA A 309 -8.74 3.24 -25.70
N LEU A 310 -7.82 3.07 -26.64
CA LEU A 310 -8.08 2.66 -27.99
C LEU A 310 -7.82 1.16 -28.15
N LEU A 311 -8.84 0.42 -28.53
CA LEU A 311 -8.76 -1.00 -28.80
C LEU A 311 -8.97 -1.28 -30.28
N ALA A 312 -8.31 -2.33 -30.79
CA ALA A 312 -8.49 -2.82 -32.15
C ALA A 312 -8.90 -4.31 -32.12
N TYR A 313 -9.81 -4.68 -33.00
CA TYR A 313 -10.21 -6.06 -33.24
C TYR A 313 -10.42 -6.32 -34.72
N HIS A 314 -10.32 -7.58 -35.10
CA HIS A 314 -10.56 -8.03 -36.46
C HIS A 314 -11.32 -9.36 -36.46
N GLU A 315 -12.27 -9.56 -37.36
CA GLU A 315 -13.10 -10.76 -37.42
C GLU A 315 -12.31 -12.07 -37.64
N ASN A 316 -11.13 -11.97 -38.27
CA ASN A 316 -10.24 -13.10 -38.55
C ASN A 316 -9.11 -13.25 -37.53
N ASP A 317 -9.07 -12.42 -36.47
CA ASP A 317 -8.05 -12.48 -35.43
C ASP A 317 -8.72 -12.82 -34.07
N PRO A 318 -8.25 -13.84 -33.36
CA PRO A 318 -8.80 -14.21 -32.05
C PRO A 318 -8.43 -13.23 -30.92
N HIS A 319 -7.56 -12.25 -31.21
CA HIS A 319 -7.07 -11.32 -30.20
C HIS A 319 -7.78 -9.97 -30.28
N THR A 320 -7.90 -9.32 -29.14
CA THR A 320 -8.20 -7.90 -29.00
C THR A 320 -6.91 -7.17 -28.62
N TYR A 321 -6.60 -6.10 -29.32
CA TYR A 321 -5.37 -5.33 -29.13
C TYR A 321 -5.67 -4.00 -28.45
N ILE A 322 -5.04 -3.72 -27.31
CA ILE A 322 -5.05 -2.39 -26.70
C ILE A 322 -3.88 -1.62 -27.27
N VAL A 323 -4.20 -0.67 -28.16
CA VAL A 323 -3.23 0.01 -29.03
C VAL A 323 -2.63 1.22 -28.34
N LYS A 324 -3.47 2.03 -27.69
CA LYS A 324 -3.07 3.30 -27.08
C LYS A 324 -3.96 3.61 -25.89
N SER A 325 -3.38 4.15 -24.83
CA SER A 325 -4.13 4.67 -23.68
C SER A 325 -3.40 5.85 -23.07
N ASP A 326 -4.15 6.87 -22.68
CA ASP A 326 -3.59 8.05 -22.02
C ASP A 326 -4.65 8.72 -21.14
N LYS A 327 -4.21 9.59 -20.21
CA LYS A 327 -5.11 10.36 -19.35
C LYS A 327 -4.60 11.75 -19.04
N TRP A 328 -5.54 12.68 -18.85
CA TRP A 328 -5.26 14.08 -18.58
C TRP A 328 -6.15 14.61 -17.46
N ARG A 329 -5.60 15.43 -16.59
CA ARG A 329 -6.34 16.09 -15.52
C ARG A 329 -6.76 17.50 -15.92
N GLY A 330 -7.97 17.89 -15.53
CA GLY A 330 -8.45 19.27 -15.68
C GLY A 330 -8.78 19.69 -17.12
N LEU A 331 -9.08 18.74 -18.01
CA LEU A 331 -9.55 19.07 -19.36
C LEU A 331 -10.96 19.68 -19.31
N THR A 332 -11.16 20.74 -20.09
CA THR A 332 -12.51 21.18 -20.45
C THR A 332 -13.14 20.24 -21.47
N ILE A 333 -14.45 20.29 -21.62
CA ILE A 333 -15.18 19.47 -22.61
C ILE A 333 -14.63 19.68 -24.02
N SER A 334 -14.37 20.94 -24.40
CA SER A 334 -13.79 21.25 -25.70
C SER A 334 -12.40 20.68 -25.90
N GLN A 335 -11.54 20.76 -24.86
CA GLN A 335 -10.20 20.18 -24.91
C GLN A 335 -10.24 18.64 -24.99
N ALA A 336 -11.19 17.99 -24.30
CA ALA A 336 -11.41 16.55 -24.44
C ALA A 336 -11.83 16.20 -25.89
N ALA A 337 -12.76 16.98 -26.48
CA ALA A 337 -13.15 16.79 -27.86
C ALA A 337 -11.99 17.01 -28.86
N ASP A 338 -11.09 17.96 -28.59
CA ASP A 338 -9.90 18.18 -29.42
C ASP A 338 -8.94 16.98 -29.32
N LYS A 339 -8.72 16.43 -28.12
CA LYS A 339 -7.94 15.19 -27.95
C LYS A 339 -8.55 14.00 -28.69
N MET A 340 -9.87 13.89 -28.68
CA MET A 340 -10.57 12.87 -29.49
C MET A 340 -10.30 13.03 -30.99
N ARG A 341 -10.30 14.27 -31.51
CA ARG A 341 -9.98 14.56 -32.93
C ARG A 341 -8.51 14.26 -33.25
N GLU A 342 -7.57 14.55 -32.35
CA GLU A 342 -6.16 14.15 -32.50
C GLU A 342 -6.04 12.63 -32.72
N TRP A 343 -6.71 11.83 -31.92
CA TRP A 343 -6.65 10.37 -32.04
C TRP A 343 -7.38 9.87 -33.30
N MET A 344 -8.45 10.56 -33.72
CA MET A 344 -9.15 10.25 -34.98
C MET A 344 -8.28 10.51 -36.22
N ALA A 345 -7.36 11.47 -36.16
CA ALA A 345 -6.43 11.73 -37.27
C ALA A 345 -5.42 10.59 -37.46
N ASP A 346 -5.03 9.91 -36.33
CA ASP A 346 -4.05 8.81 -36.37
C ASP A 346 -4.70 7.45 -36.64
N TYR A 347 -5.98 7.27 -36.23
CA TYR A 347 -6.66 5.96 -36.27
C TYR A 347 -8.07 6.08 -36.81
N PRO A 348 -8.52 5.16 -37.70
CA PRO A 348 -9.88 5.14 -38.23
C PRO A 348 -10.88 4.62 -37.19
N ILE A 349 -11.19 5.43 -36.17
CA ILE A 349 -12.05 5.04 -35.05
C ILE A 349 -13.49 4.92 -35.52
N GLY A 350 -14.03 3.71 -35.49
CA GLY A 350 -15.40 3.42 -35.90
C GLY A 350 -16.43 3.58 -34.77
N TYR A 351 -16.02 3.33 -33.50
CA TYR A 351 -16.93 3.32 -32.37
C TYR A 351 -16.34 4.08 -31.18
N TRP A 352 -17.19 4.85 -30.49
CA TRP A 352 -16.81 5.80 -29.45
C TRP A 352 -17.65 5.53 -28.20
N ILE A 353 -17.11 4.82 -27.25
CA ILE A 353 -17.87 4.34 -26.08
C ILE A 353 -17.48 5.20 -24.87
N VAL A 354 -18.44 5.93 -24.31
CA VAL A 354 -18.21 6.87 -23.22
C VAL A 354 -18.99 6.50 -21.97
N ASP A 355 -18.42 6.81 -20.78
CA ASP A 355 -19.19 6.80 -19.56
C ASP A 355 -20.39 7.75 -19.64
N GLY A 356 -21.58 7.18 -19.60
CA GLY A 356 -22.85 7.95 -19.65
C GLY A 356 -23.23 8.65 -18.34
N ALA A 357 -22.37 8.66 -17.30
CA ALA A 357 -22.69 9.30 -16.02
C ALA A 357 -22.84 10.83 -16.17
N ASN A 358 -22.04 11.45 -17.05
CA ASN A 358 -22.12 12.86 -17.34
C ASN A 358 -22.87 13.15 -18.66
N LYS A 359 -24.19 13.01 -18.62
CA LYS A 359 -25.07 13.20 -19.80
C LYS A 359 -24.88 14.56 -20.47
N GLN A 360 -24.68 15.64 -19.69
CA GLN A 360 -24.52 16.99 -20.25
C GLN A 360 -23.26 17.11 -21.09
N ALA A 361 -22.12 16.60 -20.59
CA ALA A 361 -20.87 16.62 -21.35
C ALA A 361 -20.94 15.78 -22.61
N VAL A 362 -21.57 14.60 -22.54
CA VAL A 362 -21.78 13.74 -23.71
C VAL A 362 -22.63 14.46 -24.75
N GLU A 363 -23.76 15.08 -24.34
CA GLU A 363 -24.63 15.83 -25.25
C GLU A 363 -23.92 17.04 -25.84
N GLU A 364 -23.09 17.74 -25.09
CA GLU A 364 -22.31 18.87 -25.58
C GLU A 364 -21.33 18.44 -26.65
N ILE A 365 -20.57 17.36 -26.41
CA ILE A 365 -19.60 16.81 -27.38
C ILE A 365 -20.33 16.37 -28.65
N VAL A 366 -21.43 15.66 -28.52
CA VAL A 366 -22.20 15.20 -29.69
C VAL A 366 -22.77 16.37 -30.49
N ARG A 367 -23.42 17.34 -29.80
CA ARG A 367 -24.13 18.46 -30.51
C ARG A 367 -23.19 19.55 -31.04
N HIS A 368 -22.17 19.92 -30.24
CA HIS A 368 -21.31 21.06 -30.58
C HIS A 368 -20.01 20.65 -31.26
N HIS A 369 -19.53 19.42 -30.98
CA HIS A 369 -18.29 18.94 -31.59
C HIS A 369 -18.48 17.86 -32.65
N GLY A 370 -19.71 17.36 -32.86
CA GLY A 370 -20.06 16.41 -33.91
C GLY A 370 -19.43 15.01 -33.76
N LEU A 371 -19.00 14.63 -32.57
CA LEU A 371 -18.39 13.32 -32.31
C LEU A 371 -19.46 12.27 -31.95
N PRO A 372 -19.44 11.06 -32.55
CA PRO A 372 -20.53 10.08 -32.43
C PRO A 372 -20.41 9.24 -31.16
N LEU A 373 -20.50 9.86 -29.97
CA LEU A 373 -20.38 9.17 -28.71
C LEU A 373 -21.59 8.25 -28.42
N GLN A 374 -21.33 7.06 -27.91
CA GLN A 374 -22.30 6.07 -27.46
C GLN A 374 -22.09 5.78 -25.97
N ALA A 375 -23.19 5.71 -25.21
CA ALA A 375 -23.08 5.39 -23.78
C ALA A 375 -22.60 3.96 -23.56
N ALA A 376 -21.64 3.79 -22.64
CA ALA A 376 -21.19 2.49 -22.19
C ALA A 376 -22.29 1.76 -21.42
N ASP A 377 -22.39 0.45 -21.63
CA ASP A 377 -23.17 -0.41 -20.76
C ASP A 377 -22.38 -0.65 -19.46
N LYS A 378 -22.94 -0.28 -18.32
CA LYS A 378 -22.32 -0.40 -16.99
C LYS A 378 -22.87 -1.54 -16.14
N HIS A 379 -23.88 -2.27 -16.64
CA HIS A 379 -24.45 -3.37 -15.89
C HIS A 379 -23.38 -4.45 -15.63
N ASP A 380 -23.34 -4.92 -14.39
CA ASP A 380 -22.47 -6.02 -13.98
C ASP A 380 -20.97 -5.84 -14.34
N LYS A 381 -20.37 -4.71 -13.90
CA LYS A 381 -18.95 -4.39 -14.11
C LYS A 381 -18.05 -5.56 -13.72
N VAL A 382 -18.34 -6.23 -12.59
CA VAL A 382 -17.52 -7.33 -12.05
C VAL A 382 -17.47 -8.53 -13.01
N SER A 383 -18.59 -8.92 -13.59
CA SER A 383 -18.60 -10.03 -14.57
C SER A 383 -17.80 -9.69 -15.83
N PHE A 384 -17.86 -8.44 -16.30
CA PHE A 384 -17.04 -8.04 -17.43
C PHE A 384 -15.55 -7.96 -17.11
N ILE A 385 -15.17 -7.55 -15.90
CA ILE A 385 -13.79 -7.66 -15.42
C ILE A 385 -13.33 -9.14 -15.45
N ARG A 386 -14.17 -10.06 -15.03
CA ARG A 386 -13.85 -11.50 -15.08
C ARG A 386 -13.67 -11.99 -16.52
N ILE A 387 -14.52 -11.56 -17.46
CA ILE A 387 -14.37 -11.86 -18.89
C ILE A 387 -13.06 -11.30 -19.44
N MET A 388 -12.74 -10.04 -19.13
CA MET A 388 -11.48 -9.42 -19.52
C MET A 388 -10.28 -10.15 -18.93
N ASN A 389 -10.37 -10.58 -17.67
CA ASN A 389 -9.35 -11.41 -17.03
C ASN A 389 -9.15 -12.76 -17.70
N SER A 390 -10.23 -13.43 -18.14
CA SER A 390 -10.12 -14.64 -18.95
C SER A 390 -9.35 -14.38 -20.26
N GLY A 391 -9.59 -13.22 -20.90
CA GLY A 391 -8.85 -12.76 -22.05
C GLY A 391 -7.35 -12.53 -21.77
N PHE A 392 -7.01 -11.91 -20.63
CA PHE A 392 -5.63 -11.74 -20.20
C PHE A 392 -4.94 -13.08 -19.92
N LEU A 393 -5.58 -13.96 -19.15
CA LEU A 393 -5.02 -15.26 -18.78
C LEU A 393 -4.82 -16.18 -19.97
N SER A 394 -5.72 -16.14 -20.95
CA SER A 394 -5.60 -16.90 -22.20
C SER A 394 -4.68 -16.26 -23.24
N GLY A 395 -4.14 -15.05 -22.99
CA GLY A 395 -3.32 -14.31 -23.93
C GLY A 395 -4.08 -13.73 -25.12
N LYS A 396 -5.41 -13.76 -25.11
CA LYS A 396 -6.28 -13.19 -26.16
C LYS A 396 -6.33 -11.67 -26.16
N ILE A 397 -6.00 -11.02 -25.06
CA ILE A 397 -5.84 -9.58 -25.00
C ILE A 397 -4.35 -9.27 -25.09
N LYS A 398 -4.00 -8.42 -26.07
CA LYS A 398 -2.65 -7.93 -26.30
C LYS A 398 -2.59 -6.43 -26.02
N LEU A 399 -1.47 -5.92 -25.51
CA LEU A 399 -1.31 -4.53 -25.10
C LEU A 399 0.04 -3.99 -25.55
N TYR A 400 0.04 -2.81 -26.20
CA TYR A 400 1.25 -2.11 -26.60
C TYR A 400 1.77 -1.26 -25.45
N GLY A 401 2.66 -1.83 -24.64
CA GLY A 401 3.11 -1.24 -23.39
C GLY A 401 3.67 0.16 -23.52
N LEU A 402 4.39 0.48 -24.63
CA LEU A 402 5.00 1.80 -24.81
C LEU A 402 3.97 2.94 -25.00
N GLN A 403 2.79 2.65 -25.55
CA GLN A 403 1.70 3.61 -25.73
C GLN A 403 0.57 3.49 -24.70
N CYS A 404 0.71 2.61 -23.72
CA CYS A 404 -0.30 2.35 -22.71
C CYS A 404 0.26 2.42 -21.28
N LEU A 405 1.33 3.21 -21.04
CA LEU A 405 1.98 3.29 -19.73
C LEU A 405 1.02 3.61 -18.57
N PRO A 406 0.09 4.60 -18.70
CA PRO A 406 -0.87 4.87 -17.63
C PRO A 406 -1.78 3.67 -17.34
N LEU A 407 -2.24 2.96 -18.35
CA LEU A 407 -3.10 1.79 -18.22
C LEU A 407 -2.39 0.61 -17.58
N VAL A 408 -1.13 0.36 -17.96
CA VAL A 408 -0.29 -0.68 -17.34
C VAL A 408 -0.12 -0.41 -15.85
N ASP A 409 0.18 0.84 -15.49
CA ASP A 409 0.31 1.29 -14.10
C ASP A 409 -1.01 1.09 -13.32
N GLU A 410 -2.15 1.39 -13.94
CA GLU A 410 -3.47 1.17 -13.32
C GLU A 410 -3.81 -0.31 -13.15
N TYR A 411 -3.51 -1.17 -14.13
CA TYR A 411 -3.71 -2.61 -13.99
C TYR A 411 -2.86 -3.21 -12.85
N ASP A 412 -1.69 -2.64 -12.60
CA ASP A 412 -0.83 -3.07 -11.51
C ASP A 412 -1.31 -2.59 -10.14
N LYS A 413 -1.93 -1.41 -10.07
CA LYS A 413 -2.35 -0.75 -8.82
C LYS A 413 -3.78 -1.06 -8.39
N THR A 414 -4.67 -1.39 -9.34
CA THR A 414 -6.08 -1.60 -9.02
C THR A 414 -6.27 -2.93 -8.30
N ILE A 415 -6.74 -2.85 -7.06
CA ILE A 415 -6.99 -3.98 -6.18
C ILE A 415 -8.44 -4.02 -5.71
N TRP A 416 -8.93 -5.21 -5.37
CA TRP A 416 -10.21 -5.38 -4.72
C TRP A 416 -10.14 -4.92 -3.26
N ASN A 417 -11.20 -4.29 -2.77
CA ASN A 417 -11.32 -3.96 -1.36
C ASN A 417 -11.35 -5.24 -0.53
N ARG A 418 -10.30 -5.46 0.26
CA ARG A 418 -10.10 -6.70 1.01
C ARG A 418 -11.23 -7.00 1.99
N ARG A 419 -11.73 -5.99 2.72
CA ARG A 419 -12.84 -6.15 3.68
C ARG A 419 -14.16 -6.51 2.99
N ALA A 420 -14.39 -6.01 1.79
CA ALA A 420 -15.55 -6.37 0.97
C ALA A 420 -15.42 -7.79 0.43
N MET A 421 -14.23 -8.16 -0.06
CA MET A 421 -13.94 -9.52 -0.54
C MET A 421 -14.15 -10.60 0.54
N GLU A 422 -13.73 -10.35 1.77
CA GLU A 422 -13.94 -11.25 2.92
C GLU A 422 -15.44 -11.51 3.18
N ARG A 423 -16.32 -10.63 2.71
CA ARG A 423 -17.78 -10.75 2.76
C ARG A 423 -18.40 -11.27 1.47
N GLY A 424 -17.58 -11.70 0.51
CA GLY A 424 -18.02 -12.17 -0.81
C GLY A 424 -18.46 -11.05 -1.76
N ILE A 425 -18.17 -9.77 -1.44
CA ILE A 425 -18.53 -8.61 -2.25
C ILE A 425 -17.29 -8.14 -3.00
N TYR A 426 -17.32 -8.20 -4.32
CA TYR A 426 -16.25 -7.68 -5.17
C TYR A 426 -16.49 -6.20 -5.44
N LYS A 427 -15.69 -5.34 -4.81
CA LYS A 427 -15.69 -3.90 -4.99
C LYS A 427 -14.24 -3.43 -5.07
N GLU A 428 -13.94 -2.57 -6.02
CA GLU A 428 -12.62 -1.95 -6.15
C GLU A 428 -12.29 -1.12 -4.90
N ASP A 429 -11.02 -1.04 -4.56
CA ASP A 429 -10.56 -0.17 -3.49
C ASP A 429 -10.67 1.29 -3.94
N LEU A 430 -11.36 2.11 -3.14
CA LEU A 430 -11.66 3.51 -3.49
C LEU A 430 -10.46 4.45 -3.34
N SER A 431 -9.33 3.96 -2.85
CA SER A 431 -8.12 4.78 -2.70
C SER A 431 -7.44 5.10 -4.04
N PHE A 432 -7.85 4.42 -5.09
CA PHE A 432 -7.32 4.59 -6.44
C PHE A 432 -8.44 4.58 -7.49
N HIS A 433 -8.43 5.56 -8.40
CA HIS A 433 -9.39 5.67 -9.50
C HIS A 433 -8.73 5.20 -10.81
N PRO A 434 -9.14 4.05 -11.37
CA PRO A 434 -8.53 3.46 -12.54
C PRO A 434 -9.18 3.96 -13.85
N ASP A 435 -9.04 5.27 -14.14
CA ASP A 435 -9.72 5.95 -15.25
C ASP A 435 -9.42 5.31 -16.62
N CYS A 436 -8.14 4.98 -16.89
CA CYS A 436 -7.74 4.29 -18.13
C CYS A 436 -8.26 2.85 -18.18
N ALA A 437 -8.27 2.14 -17.04
CA ALA A 437 -8.76 0.77 -16.99
C ALA A 437 -10.29 0.73 -17.19
N ASP A 438 -11.02 1.72 -16.69
CA ASP A 438 -12.45 1.85 -16.93
C ASP A 438 -12.74 2.17 -18.39
N ALA A 439 -12.01 3.13 -18.99
CA ALA A 439 -12.09 3.42 -20.42
C ALA A 439 -11.78 2.16 -21.27
N ALA A 440 -10.74 1.41 -20.93
CA ALA A 440 -10.41 0.16 -21.61
C ALA A 440 -11.50 -0.92 -21.45
N LEU A 441 -12.10 -1.02 -20.27
CA LEU A 441 -13.20 -1.96 -20.02
C LEU A 441 -14.45 -1.61 -20.85
N TYR A 442 -14.79 -0.33 -21.01
CA TYR A 442 -15.92 0.11 -21.85
C TYR A 442 -15.70 -0.29 -23.32
N ALA A 443 -14.52 -0.01 -23.87
CA ALA A 443 -14.18 -0.41 -25.23
C ALA A 443 -14.12 -1.93 -25.38
N TYR A 444 -13.56 -2.66 -24.42
CA TYR A 444 -13.46 -4.12 -24.46
C TYR A 444 -14.84 -4.79 -24.45
N ARG A 445 -15.79 -4.30 -23.66
CA ARG A 445 -17.18 -4.80 -23.66
C ARG A 445 -17.80 -4.74 -25.06
N TYR A 446 -17.53 -3.68 -25.78
CA TYR A 446 -17.97 -3.54 -27.17
C TYR A 446 -17.25 -4.53 -28.08
N CYS A 447 -15.93 -4.58 -28.04
CA CYS A 447 -15.11 -5.50 -28.84
C CYS A 447 -15.49 -6.97 -28.61
N TYR A 448 -15.73 -7.37 -27.36
CA TYR A 448 -16.04 -8.74 -26.98
C TYR A 448 -17.26 -9.32 -27.71
N SER A 449 -18.23 -8.48 -28.02
CA SER A 449 -19.43 -8.88 -28.78
C SER A 449 -19.13 -9.17 -30.26
N TYR A 450 -18.01 -8.68 -30.77
CA TYR A 450 -17.66 -8.73 -32.20
C TYR A 450 -16.28 -9.37 -32.46
N ALA A 451 -15.43 -9.46 -31.46
CA ALA A 451 -14.11 -10.05 -31.58
C ALA A 451 -14.22 -11.56 -31.62
N SER A 452 -13.80 -12.11 -32.70
CA SER A 452 -13.67 -13.51 -33.06
C SER A 452 -14.73 -14.04 -33.98
N ALA A 453 -14.25 -14.78 -35.00
CA ALA A 453 -15.05 -15.81 -35.65
C ALA A 453 -15.77 -16.60 -34.57
N PRO A 454 -17.03 -16.98 -34.73
CA PRO A 454 -17.79 -17.58 -33.69
C PRO A 454 -17.05 -18.82 -33.18
N LEU A 455 -16.36 -18.69 -32.05
CA LEU A 455 -16.20 -19.86 -31.19
C LEU A 455 -17.62 -20.37 -31.04
N ARG A 456 -17.87 -21.56 -31.53
CA ARG A 456 -19.21 -22.16 -31.47
C ARG A 456 -19.72 -21.98 -30.06
N PRO A 457 -21.01 -21.62 -29.86
CA PRO A 457 -21.57 -21.44 -28.53
C PRO A 457 -21.22 -22.53 -27.53
N ASP A 458 -20.94 -23.73 -28.04
CA ASP A 458 -20.51 -24.93 -27.34
C ASP A 458 -19.08 -24.86 -26.79
N GLU A 459 -18.18 -24.02 -27.32
CA GLU A 459 -16.80 -23.94 -26.84
C GLU A 459 -16.61 -22.87 -25.76
N ILE A 460 -17.44 -21.81 -25.76
CA ILE A 460 -17.40 -20.75 -24.72
C ILE A 460 -18.10 -21.22 -23.44
N ALA A 461 -19.24 -21.90 -23.58
CA ALA A 461 -19.96 -22.46 -22.44
C ALA A 461 -19.21 -23.65 -21.78
N ARG A 462 -18.36 -24.35 -22.56
CA ARG A 462 -17.57 -25.48 -22.05
C ARG A 462 -16.34 -25.08 -21.27
N SER A 463 -15.65 -23.97 -21.59
CA SER A 463 -14.31 -23.75 -21.01
C SER A 463 -14.30 -23.34 -19.54
N ASP A 464 -15.23 -22.52 -19.11
CA ASP A 464 -15.21 -22.02 -17.73
C ASP A 464 -16.25 -22.67 -16.82
N LEU A 465 -17.49 -22.82 -17.29
CA LEU A 465 -18.55 -23.46 -16.48
C LEU A 465 -18.35 -24.98 -16.38
N GLU A 466 -17.82 -25.63 -17.43
CA GLU A 466 -17.50 -27.08 -17.38
C GLU A 466 -16.20 -27.33 -16.61
N ARG A 467 -15.19 -26.46 -16.68
CA ARG A 467 -14.01 -26.55 -15.81
C ARG A 467 -14.40 -26.35 -14.35
N GLU A 468 -15.22 -25.34 -14.06
CA GLU A 468 -15.71 -25.11 -12.70
C GLU A 468 -16.60 -26.26 -12.21
N LYS A 469 -17.45 -26.80 -13.06
CA LYS A 469 -18.22 -28.04 -12.78
C LYS A 469 -17.34 -29.28 -12.67
N GLU A 470 -16.33 -29.41 -13.49
CA GLU A 470 -15.38 -30.53 -13.41
C GLU A 470 -14.50 -30.44 -12.15
N GLU A 471 -14.06 -29.25 -11.77
CA GLU A 471 -13.35 -29.05 -10.51
C GLU A 471 -14.27 -29.26 -9.30
N LEU A 472 -15.51 -28.78 -9.37
CA LEU A 472 -16.51 -29.03 -8.34
C LEU A 472 -16.82 -30.54 -8.22
N ASN A 473 -17.01 -31.21 -9.33
CA ASN A 473 -17.25 -32.65 -9.35
C ASN A 473 -16.03 -33.45 -8.86
N LYS A 474 -14.82 -33.04 -9.18
CA LYS A 474 -13.58 -33.61 -8.63
C LYS A 474 -13.45 -33.39 -7.13
N ARG A 475 -13.89 -32.23 -6.63
CA ARG A 475 -13.95 -31.95 -5.18
C ARG A 475 -15.01 -32.79 -4.48
N PHE A 476 -16.19 -32.90 -5.06
CA PHE A 476 -17.25 -33.78 -4.51
C PHE A 476 -16.87 -35.28 -4.56
N ALA A 477 -16.24 -35.74 -5.63
CA ALA A 477 -15.76 -37.11 -5.70
C ALA A 477 -14.70 -37.43 -4.63
N ARG A 478 -13.72 -36.49 -4.41
CA ARG A 478 -12.75 -36.65 -3.34
C ARG A 478 -13.38 -36.64 -1.95
N GLN A 479 -14.41 -35.81 -1.72
CA GLN A 479 -15.14 -35.80 -0.45
C GLN A 479 -15.99 -37.03 -0.24
N GLN A 480 -16.47 -37.68 -1.33
CA GLN A 480 -17.19 -38.96 -1.26
C GLN A 480 -16.23 -40.11 -0.98
N ASP A 481 -15.09 -40.18 -1.67
CA ASP A 481 -14.04 -41.17 -1.43
C ASP A 481 -13.49 -41.06 0.02
N GLU A 482 -13.31 -39.83 0.57
CA GLU A 482 -12.92 -39.64 1.97
C GLU A 482 -14.01 -40.10 2.95
N ARG A 483 -15.30 -39.91 2.64
CA ARG A 483 -16.42 -40.41 3.46
C ARG A 483 -16.54 -41.93 3.40
N ASP A 484 -16.40 -42.49 2.24
CA ASP A 484 -16.47 -43.94 2.05
C ASP A 484 -15.25 -44.62 2.73
N TYR A 485 -14.07 -44.03 2.68
CA TYR A 485 -12.88 -44.47 3.40
C TYR A 485 -13.05 -44.41 4.93
N ILE A 486 -13.74 -43.38 5.45
CA ILE A 486 -14.04 -43.26 6.89
C ILE A 486 -15.12 -44.26 7.32
N MET A 487 -16.09 -44.55 6.47
CA MET A 487 -17.16 -45.51 6.77
C MET A 487 -16.66 -46.98 6.69
N ASP A 488 -15.80 -47.28 5.72
CA ASP A 488 -15.21 -48.65 5.58
C ASP A 488 -14.20 -48.95 6.72
N GLY A 489 -13.49 -47.89 7.21
CA GLY A 489 -12.60 -48.01 8.38
C GLY A 489 -13.34 -48.19 9.72
N SER A 490 -14.63 -47.86 9.80
CA SER A 490 -15.44 -48.03 11.01
C SER A 490 -16.09 -49.38 11.17
N GLU A 491 -16.25 -50.15 10.08
CA GLU A 491 -16.79 -51.54 10.14
C GLU A 491 -15.76 -52.58 10.63
N HIS A 492 -14.46 -52.25 10.59
CA HIS A 492 -13.41 -53.15 11.11
C HIS A 492 -13.04 -52.94 12.60
N LEU A 493 -13.75 -52.07 13.31
CA LEU A 493 -13.54 -51.82 14.76
C LEU A 493 -14.60 -52.46 15.67
N PHE A 494 -15.54 -53.24 15.10
CA PHE A 494 -16.59 -53.93 15.88
C PHE A 494 -16.75 -55.42 15.50
N THR A 495 -15.65 -56.10 15.14
CA THR A 495 -15.60 -57.58 15.16
C THR A 495 -14.46 -58.08 16.03
#